data_9ee11202d1bb5975066db9a9727169ee
#
_entry.id   9ee11202d1bb5975066db9a9727169ee
#
_cell.length_a   1.000
_cell.length_b   1.000
_cell.length_c   1.000
_cell.angle_alpha   90.00
_cell.angle_beta   90.00
_cell.angle_gamma   90.00
#
_symmetry.space_group_name_H-M   'P 1'
#
loop_
_entity.id
_entity.type
_entity.pdbx_description
1 polymer ?
#
loop_
_entity_poly.entity_id
_entity_poly.type
_entity_poly.pdbx_seq_one_letter_code
_entity_poly.pdbx_strand_id
1 'polypeptide(L)'
;MTCRRSLTILPLLLLGVAACGGHKESSQAAANAPPAAAPTTKDPLPAAAAQTGEAPIGTLSSRGETVPAGAAAPQSAGIDFDVPANWQAQAPESSMRLAQAAIPGVGGPGQFAVFFFGPGGGGSVEANIQRWIDQMEPAKGTNPKPETLQTGKGFKVTWIEVAGTLKPSSMGMGPAAEQPGSRLLGAVVEGPGGPWFFKATGPDATIAGQREAFLTMLKSVRAKAS
;
A
#
# COMPACT_ATOMS: atom_id res chain seq x y z
N MET A 1 15.42 -52.40 -31.28
CA MET A 1 14.55 -52.21 -32.43
C MET A 1 14.33 -50.71 -32.58
N THR A 2 14.94 -50.22 -33.61
CA THR A 2 15.00 -48.87 -34.15
C THR A 2 13.70 -48.47 -34.83
N CYS A 3 13.16 -47.29 -34.61
CA CYS A 3 12.37 -46.60 -35.62
C CYS A 3 12.53 -45.08 -35.50
N ARG A 4 13.37 -44.53 -36.36
CA ARG A 4 13.46 -43.14 -36.80
C ARG A 4 12.36 -42.85 -37.82
N ARG A 5 11.82 -41.64 -37.82
CA ARG A 5 11.32 -40.90 -39.01
C ARG A 5 11.09 -39.45 -38.55
N SER A 6 11.94 -38.52 -38.95
CA SER A 6 11.99 -37.69 -40.19
C SER A 6 10.88 -36.65 -40.20
N LEU A 7 11.20 -35.42 -39.88
CA LEU A 7 11.61 -34.28 -40.71
C LEU A 7 10.64 -33.96 -41.85
N THR A 8 9.91 -32.82 -41.75
CA THR A 8 9.52 -32.08 -42.95
C THR A 8 9.49 -30.59 -42.61
N ILE A 9 10.46 -29.87 -43.15
CA ILE A 9 10.58 -28.42 -43.27
C ILE A 9 9.84 -28.03 -44.55
N LEU A 10 9.02 -27.00 -44.50
CA LEU A 10 8.61 -26.29 -45.72
C LEU A 10 8.53 -24.79 -45.44
N PRO A 11 9.33 -23.97 -46.10
CA PRO A 11 9.20 -22.53 -46.12
C PRO A 11 8.30 -22.12 -47.29
N LEU A 12 7.42 -21.14 -47.07
CA LEU A 12 6.85 -20.45 -48.22
C LEU A 12 6.98 -18.94 -48.00
N LEU A 13 7.61 -18.42 -48.97
CA LEU A 13 8.04 -17.06 -49.27
C LEU A 13 6.91 -16.28 -49.93
N LEU A 14 7.00 -14.94 -49.78
CA LEU A 14 6.75 -13.88 -50.78
C LEU A 14 5.50 -13.00 -50.70
N LEU A 15 5.91 -11.76 -50.79
CA LEU A 15 5.41 -10.54 -51.47
C LEU A 15 4.18 -9.87 -50.83
N GLY A 16 4.25 -8.67 -50.36
CA GLY A 16 4.82 -7.43 -50.96
C GLY A 16 3.73 -6.65 -51.68
N VAL A 17 3.16 -5.61 -51.10
CA VAL A 17 2.67 -4.45 -51.89
C VAL A 17 2.78 -3.18 -51.01
N ALA A 18 3.54 -2.23 -51.52
CA ALA A 18 3.60 -0.86 -51.08
C ALA A 18 2.40 -0.08 -51.66
N ALA A 19 1.79 0.77 -50.88
CA ALA A 19 0.96 1.86 -51.41
C ALA A 19 1.23 3.11 -50.62
N CYS A 20 1.86 4.06 -51.28
CA CYS A 20 1.98 5.47 -50.94
C CYS A 20 0.61 6.17 -50.93
N GLY A 21 0.43 7.13 -50.05
CA GLY A 21 -0.69 8.04 -50.06
C GLY A 21 -0.55 9.00 -48.91
N GLY A 22 0.11 10.05 -49.11
CA GLY A 22 0.33 11.33 -48.66
C GLY A 22 -0.93 12.22 -48.71
N HIS A 23 -0.92 13.15 -47.83
CA HIS A 23 -1.60 14.48 -47.81
C HIS A 23 -2.03 14.71 -46.35
N LYS A 24 -1.87 15.82 -45.68
CA LYS A 24 -1.44 17.21 -45.97
C LYS A 24 -1.22 17.85 -44.62
N GLU A 25 -0.20 18.69 -44.56
CA GLU A 25 -0.05 19.75 -43.56
C GLU A 25 -1.36 20.57 -43.45
N SER A 26 -1.70 20.92 -42.26
CA SER A 26 -2.34 22.19 -42.00
C SER A 26 -1.79 22.79 -40.72
N SER A 27 -0.87 23.68 -40.96
CA SER A 27 -0.36 24.69 -40.05
C SER A 27 -1.51 25.62 -39.68
N GLN A 28 -1.71 25.83 -38.38
CA GLN A 28 -2.25 27.12 -37.93
C GLN A 28 -1.70 27.43 -36.54
N ALA A 29 -0.71 28.29 -36.57
CA ALA A 29 -0.26 29.07 -35.43
C ALA A 29 -1.29 30.18 -35.17
N ALA A 30 -1.70 30.35 -33.93
CA ALA A 30 -2.18 31.62 -33.40
C ALA A 30 -1.93 31.59 -31.88
N ALA A 31 -0.92 32.20 -31.51
CA ALA A 31 -0.65 33.24 -30.55
C ALA A 31 -1.87 33.70 -29.73
N ASN A 32 -1.77 33.50 -28.38
CA ASN A 32 -2.25 34.51 -27.45
C ASN A 32 -1.41 34.44 -26.17
N ALA A 33 -0.58 35.44 -26.01
CA ALA A 33 0.17 35.75 -24.82
C ALA A 33 -0.75 36.39 -23.77
N PRO A 34 -0.45 36.20 -22.46
CA PRO A 34 -1.19 36.88 -21.40
C PRO A 34 -0.64 38.28 -21.15
N PRO A 35 -1.44 39.25 -20.69
CA PRO A 35 -0.95 40.52 -20.22
C PRO A 35 -0.48 40.40 -18.76
N ALA A 36 0.71 40.89 -18.54
CA ALA A 36 1.25 41.24 -17.24
C ALA A 36 0.51 42.47 -16.69
N ALA A 37 0.16 42.43 -15.42
CA ALA A 37 0.01 43.63 -14.61
C ALA A 37 0.18 43.27 -13.12
N ALA A 38 1.28 43.66 -12.53
CA ALA A 38 1.31 44.10 -11.13
C ALA A 38 0.92 45.58 -11.10
N PRO A 39 0.39 46.09 -10.00
CA PRO A 39 1.26 46.70 -9.04
C PRO A 39 0.86 46.55 -7.55
N THR A 40 1.89 46.45 -6.75
CA THR A 40 2.12 47.10 -5.44
C THR A 40 0.98 47.90 -4.81
N THR A 41 0.59 47.50 -3.61
CA THR A 41 0.35 48.47 -2.53
C THR A 41 0.92 47.93 -1.22
N LYS A 42 1.89 48.66 -0.73
CA LYS A 42 2.35 48.69 0.65
C LYS A 42 1.23 49.29 1.49
N ASP A 43 0.95 48.70 2.62
CA ASP A 43 0.52 49.40 3.80
C ASP A 43 1.02 48.70 5.07
N PRO A 44 1.35 49.49 6.11
CA PRO A 44 2.28 49.07 7.14
C PRO A 44 1.59 48.46 8.37
N LEU A 45 2.33 47.62 9.06
CA LEU A 45 2.00 47.11 10.39
C LEU A 45 1.75 48.25 11.40
N PRO A 46 0.84 48.04 12.35
CA PRO A 46 0.97 48.65 13.68
C PRO A 46 1.70 47.71 14.61
N ALA A 47 2.80 48.21 15.15
CA ALA A 47 3.46 47.70 16.32
C ALA A 47 2.66 48.12 17.57
N ALA A 48 2.38 47.19 18.46
CA ALA A 48 2.16 47.31 19.89
C ALA A 48 1.84 45.91 20.42
N ALA A 49 2.29 45.40 21.51
CA ALA A 49 2.93 45.88 22.67
C ALA A 49 3.54 44.64 23.37
N ALA A 50 4.70 44.81 23.92
CA ALA A 50 5.33 43.87 24.84
C ALA A 50 4.43 43.73 26.10
N GLN A 51 4.07 42.48 26.42
CA GLN A 51 3.70 42.12 27.78
C GLN A 51 4.65 41.02 28.26
N THR A 52 5.60 41.47 29.02
CA THR A 52 6.37 40.70 29.98
C THR A 52 5.43 40.07 30.99
N GLY A 53 5.25 38.79 30.91
CA GLY A 53 4.58 37.94 31.89
C GLY A 53 5.50 36.78 32.22
N GLU A 54 6.32 36.99 33.22
CA GLU A 54 7.13 35.99 33.88
C GLU A 54 6.19 35.00 34.58
N ALA A 55 6.22 33.73 34.13
CA ALA A 55 5.56 32.62 34.81
C ALA A 55 6.59 31.53 35.10
N PRO A 56 6.51 30.84 36.22
CA PRO A 56 7.62 30.13 36.84
C PRO A 56 7.95 28.84 36.09
N ILE A 57 9.25 28.57 36.05
CA ILE A 57 9.87 27.35 35.54
C ILE A 57 9.36 26.16 36.35
N GLY A 58 8.34 25.52 35.86
CA GLY A 58 7.93 24.18 36.29
C GLY A 58 8.91 23.17 35.74
N THR A 59 9.66 22.53 36.58
CA THR A 59 10.54 21.41 36.32
C THR A 59 9.75 20.28 35.66
N LEU A 60 9.81 20.16 34.33
CA LEU A 60 9.32 18.99 33.63
C LEU A 60 10.28 17.82 33.92
N SER A 61 9.93 17.06 34.93
CA SER A 61 10.50 15.75 35.16
C SER A 61 10.20 14.89 33.94
N SER A 62 11.19 14.70 33.10
CA SER A 62 11.17 13.70 32.01
C SER A 62 11.16 12.33 32.65
N ARG A 63 9.97 11.89 33.03
CA ARG A 63 9.74 10.49 33.33
C ARG A 63 9.70 9.80 31.96
N GLY A 64 10.82 9.21 31.60
CA GLY A 64 10.91 8.29 30.48
C GLY A 64 9.95 7.13 30.70
N GLU A 65 8.76 7.26 30.15
CA GLU A 65 7.82 6.15 30.04
C GLU A 65 8.34 5.26 28.93
N THR A 66 9.14 4.29 29.30
CA THR A 66 9.43 3.12 28.48
C THR A 66 8.09 2.44 28.22
N VAL A 67 7.53 2.67 27.03
CA VAL A 67 6.39 1.90 26.51
C VAL A 67 6.86 0.44 26.45
N PRO A 68 6.25 -0.49 27.21
CA PRO A 68 6.65 -1.88 27.15
C PRO A 68 6.47 -2.40 25.72
N ALA A 69 7.52 -3.05 25.19
CA ALA A 69 7.44 -3.84 23.98
C ALA A 69 6.35 -4.91 24.17
N GLY A 70 5.22 -4.76 23.48
CA GLY A 70 4.05 -5.60 23.68
C GLY A 70 2.73 -4.84 23.80
N ALA A 71 2.73 -3.52 23.56
CA ALA A 71 1.48 -2.76 23.49
C ALA A 71 0.63 -3.36 22.37
N ALA A 72 -0.45 -4.06 22.77
CA ALA A 72 -1.43 -4.58 21.84
C ALA A 72 -1.89 -3.44 20.93
N ALA A 73 -1.84 -3.67 19.61
CA ALA A 73 -2.39 -2.73 18.66
C ALA A 73 -3.83 -2.38 19.07
N PRO A 74 -4.29 -1.13 18.87
CA PRO A 74 -5.64 -0.74 19.21
C PRO A 74 -6.62 -1.65 18.49
N GLN A 75 -7.22 -2.55 19.23
CA GLN A 75 -8.12 -3.57 18.74
C GLN A 75 -9.53 -3.05 18.96
N SER A 76 -10.20 -2.72 17.88
CA SER A 76 -11.58 -2.29 17.95
C SER A 76 -12.40 -2.95 16.85
N ALA A 77 -13.68 -3.07 17.09
CA ALA A 77 -14.71 -3.49 16.15
C ALA A 77 -14.79 -5.00 15.83
N GLY A 78 -14.62 -5.89 16.79
CA GLY A 78 -15.14 -7.26 16.68
C GLY A 78 -14.14 -8.37 16.39
N ILE A 79 -12.88 -8.09 16.11
CA ILE A 79 -11.81 -9.09 16.01
C ILE A 79 -10.59 -8.75 16.85
N ASP A 80 -9.88 -9.80 17.26
CA ASP A 80 -8.54 -9.75 17.84
C ASP A 80 -7.58 -10.56 16.96
N PHE A 81 -6.30 -10.21 16.98
CA PHE A 81 -5.24 -10.93 16.29
C PHE A 81 -3.89 -10.66 16.98
N ASP A 82 -2.94 -11.56 16.79
CA ASP A 82 -1.65 -11.51 17.44
C ASP A 82 -0.63 -10.84 16.48
N VAL A 83 -0.24 -9.61 16.77
CA VAL A 83 0.78 -8.89 15.99
C VAL A 83 2.14 -9.55 16.24
N PRO A 84 2.97 -9.81 15.22
CA PRO A 84 4.31 -10.33 15.40
C PRO A 84 5.14 -9.49 16.37
N ALA A 85 5.82 -10.14 17.31
CA ALA A 85 6.51 -9.47 18.43
C ALA A 85 7.64 -8.51 17.99
N ASN A 86 8.19 -8.70 16.80
CA ASN A 86 9.22 -7.82 16.23
C ASN A 86 8.64 -6.64 15.46
N TRP A 87 7.31 -6.55 15.28
CA TRP A 87 6.68 -5.39 14.65
C TRP A 87 6.41 -4.33 15.70
N GLN A 88 6.62 -3.07 15.32
CA GLN A 88 6.49 -1.93 16.22
C GLN A 88 5.12 -1.28 16.02
N ALA A 89 4.22 -1.49 16.99
CA ALA A 89 2.90 -0.86 16.96
C ALA A 89 3.02 0.66 16.90
N GLN A 90 2.18 1.28 16.08
CA GLN A 90 2.13 2.73 15.86
C GLN A 90 0.69 3.22 16.00
N ALA A 91 0.54 4.48 16.36
CA ALA A 91 -0.75 5.14 16.28
C ALA A 91 -1.20 5.19 14.79
N PRO A 92 -2.46 4.86 14.49
CA PRO A 92 -2.97 4.96 13.13
C PRO A 92 -2.86 6.36 12.56
N GLU A 93 -2.29 6.51 11.37
CA GLU A 93 -2.14 7.81 10.68
C GLU A 93 -3.46 8.37 10.12
N SER A 94 -4.51 7.57 10.12
CA SER A 94 -5.85 8.00 9.69
C SER A 94 -6.94 7.24 10.43
N SER A 95 -8.13 7.83 10.52
CA SER A 95 -9.31 7.21 11.12
C SER A 95 -9.80 5.95 10.40
N MET A 96 -9.37 5.73 9.16
CA MET A 96 -9.69 4.52 8.40
C MET A 96 -8.83 3.32 8.78
N ARG A 97 -7.69 3.55 9.46
CA ARG A 97 -6.80 2.49 9.94
C ARG A 97 -7.17 2.12 11.37
N LEU A 98 -7.51 0.89 11.60
CA LEU A 98 -7.80 0.37 12.96
C LEU A 98 -6.53 0.00 13.71
N ALA A 99 -5.51 -0.47 13.00
CA ALA A 99 -4.22 -0.81 13.55
C ALA A 99 -3.14 -0.46 12.54
N GLN A 100 -1.96 -0.14 13.04
CA GLN A 100 -0.77 0.16 12.25
C GLN A 100 0.47 -0.31 12.99
N ALA A 101 1.46 -0.80 12.25
CA ALA A 101 2.77 -1.12 12.79
C ALA A 101 3.87 -0.87 11.75
N ALA A 102 5.05 -0.48 12.22
CA ALA A 102 6.26 -0.55 11.42
C ALA A 102 6.83 -1.98 11.45
N ILE A 103 7.27 -2.42 10.30
CA ILE A 103 7.91 -3.74 10.10
C ILE A 103 9.40 -3.52 9.93
N PRO A 104 10.23 -3.79 10.94
CA PRO A 104 11.68 -3.66 10.79
C PRO A 104 12.24 -4.74 9.87
N GLY A 105 13.27 -4.40 9.10
CA GLY A 105 13.94 -5.35 8.22
C GLY A 105 15.17 -4.78 7.53
N VAL A 106 15.97 -5.67 6.95
CA VAL A 106 17.28 -5.36 6.36
C VAL A 106 17.21 -4.45 5.13
N GLY A 107 16.07 -4.44 4.45
CA GLY A 107 15.83 -3.56 3.29
C GLY A 107 15.31 -2.16 3.63
N GLY A 108 15.21 -1.84 4.91
CA GLY A 108 14.51 -0.66 5.42
C GLY A 108 13.12 -1.01 6.00
N PRO A 109 12.46 -0.07 6.67
CA PRO A 109 11.19 -0.34 7.31
C PRO A 109 10.06 -0.58 6.29
N GLY A 110 9.22 -1.58 6.57
CA GLY A 110 7.93 -1.76 5.95
C GLY A 110 6.81 -1.19 6.83
N GLN A 111 5.62 -1.14 6.30
CA GLN A 111 4.42 -0.68 6.99
C GLN A 111 3.33 -1.75 6.96
N PHE A 112 2.67 -1.93 8.09
CA PHE A 112 1.47 -2.76 8.23
C PHE A 112 0.29 -1.90 8.63
N ALA A 113 -0.89 -2.19 8.08
CA ALA A 113 -2.14 -1.55 8.46
C ALA A 113 -3.33 -2.51 8.35
N VAL A 114 -4.32 -2.31 9.23
CA VAL A 114 -5.61 -3.00 9.19
C VAL A 114 -6.71 -1.98 8.98
N PHE A 115 -7.65 -2.30 8.09
CA PHE A 115 -8.80 -1.46 7.77
C PHE A 115 -10.10 -2.24 7.97
N PHE A 116 -11.13 -1.51 8.38
CA PHE A 116 -12.50 -2.02 8.47
C PHE A 116 -13.48 -0.91 8.12
N PHE A 117 -14.41 -1.19 7.24
CA PHE A 117 -15.36 -0.19 6.73
C PHE A 117 -16.81 -0.49 7.12
N GLY A 118 -17.00 -1.39 8.11
CA GLY A 118 -18.32 -1.79 8.54
C GLY A 118 -18.97 -2.86 7.65
N PRO A 119 -20.19 -3.30 8.03
CA PRO A 119 -20.95 -4.27 7.26
C PRO A 119 -21.23 -3.79 5.84
N GLY A 120 -20.86 -4.60 4.83
CA GLY A 120 -21.01 -4.26 3.42
C GLY A 120 -20.05 -3.20 2.90
N GLY A 121 -19.18 -2.64 3.74
CA GLY A 121 -18.18 -1.65 3.35
C GLY A 121 -16.90 -2.26 2.80
N GLY A 122 -16.07 -1.43 2.12
CA GLY A 122 -14.75 -1.83 1.61
C GLY A 122 -14.75 -2.58 0.28
N GLY A 123 -15.90 -2.98 -0.24
CA GLY A 123 -16.03 -3.71 -1.52
C GLY A 123 -15.81 -5.23 -1.39
N SER A 124 -15.89 -5.95 -2.52
CA SER A 124 -15.74 -7.40 -2.53
C SER A 124 -14.29 -7.85 -2.30
N VAL A 125 -14.11 -9.11 -1.92
CA VAL A 125 -12.80 -9.74 -1.75
C VAL A 125 -11.99 -9.62 -3.04
N GLU A 126 -12.59 -10.00 -4.17
CA GLU A 126 -11.96 -10.00 -5.49
C GLU A 126 -11.54 -8.60 -5.92
N ALA A 127 -12.40 -7.59 -5.70
CA ALA A 127 -12.10 -6.19 -6.04
C ALA A 127 -10.91 -5.65 -5.23
N ASN A 128 -10.76 -6.06 -3.97
CA ASN A 128 -9.63 -5.65 -3.14
C ASN A 128 -8.33 -6.35 -3.55
N ILE A 129 -8.38 -7.65 -3.82
CA ILE A 129 -7.24 -8.39 -4.36
C ILE A 129 -6.77 -7.77 -5.67
N GLN A 130 -7.69 -7.47 -6.59
CA GLN A 130 -7.35 -6.85 -7.87
C GLN A 130 -6.75 -5.45 -7.66
N ARG A 131 -7.33 -4.63 -6.79
CA ARG A 131 -6.80 -3.31 -6.44
C ARG A 131 -5.36 -3.38 -5.90
N TRP A 132 -5.03 -4.39 -5.11
CA TRP A 132 -3.66 -4.56 -4.60
C TRP A 132 -2.68 -5.02 -5.69
N ILE A 133 -3.11 -5.87 -6.61
CA ILE A 133 -2.32 -6.23 -7.80
C ILE A 133 -2.07 -4.97 -8.64
N ASP A 134 -3.12 -4.15 -8.88
CA ASP A 134 -3.03 -2.94 -9.70
C ASP A 134 -2.18 -1.83 -9.07
N GLN A 135 -2.05 -1.82 -7.73
CA GLN A 135 -1.12 -0.93 -7.01
C GLN A 135 0.34 -1.28 -7.25
N MET A 136 0.61 -2.47 -7.72
CA MET A 136 1.95 -2.94 -8.04
C MET A 136 2.13 -3.00 -9.55
N GLU A 137 3.37 -2.86 -10.00
CA GLU A 137 3.84 -3.39 -11.26
C GLU A 137 4.59 -4.68 -10.94
N PRO A 138 3.98 -5.85 -11.18
CA PRO A 138 4.59 -7.12 -10.80
C PRO A 138 5.95 -7.32 -11.47
N ALA A 139 6.87 -7.95 -10.76
CA ALA A 139 8.17 -8.27 -11.29
C ALA A 139 8.03 -9.12 -12.58
N LYS A 140 8.89 -8.85 -13.57
CA LYS A 140 8.82 -9.51 -14.87
C LYS A 140 8.83 -11.03 -14.74
N GLY A 141 7.89 -11.68 -15.39
CA GLY A 141 7.76 -13.15 -15.36
C GLY A 141 7.00 -13.69 -14.14
N THR A 142 6.49 -12.84 -13.26
CA THR A 142 5.62 -13.25 -12.16
C THR A 142 4.14 -13.14 -12.54
N ASN A 143 3.32 -14.01 -11.96
CA ASN A 143 1.86 -13.98 -12.12
C ASN A 143 1.24 -14.14 -10.73
N PRO A 144 1.02 -13.03 -9.99
CA PRO A 144 0.43 -13.09 -8.66
C PRO A 144 -0.94 -13.75 -8.70
N LYS A 145 -1.16 -14.72 -7.82
CA LYS A 145 -2.45 -15.41 -7.69
C LYS A 145 -2.90 -15.36 -6.24
N PRO A 146 -4.20 -15.11 -5.99
CA PRO A 146 -4.73 -15.19 -4.64
C PRO A 146 -4.72 -16.62 -4.15
N GLU A 147 -4.46 -16.76 -2.86
CA GLU A 147 -4.54 -18.01 -2.13
C GLU A 147 -5.57 -17.89 -1.01
N THR A 148 -6.06 -19.02 -0.52
CA THR A 148 -7.03 -19.06 0.59
C THR A 148 -6.45 -19.86 1.75
N LEU A 149 -6.79 -19.40 2.97
CA LEU A 149 -6.56 -20.14 4.20
C LEU A 149 -7.73 -19.91 5.15
N GLN A 150 -7.76 -20.63 6.26
CA GLN A 150 -8.70 -20.37 7.35
C GLN A 150 -7.94 -19.95 8.61
N THR A 151 -8.54 -19.05 9.41
CA THR A 151 -8.03 -18.73 10.73
C THR A 151 -8.22 -19.92 11.67
N GLY A 152 -7.56 -19.93 12.83
CA GLY A 152 -7.76 -20.96 13.87
C GLY A 152 -9.20 -21.01 14.41
N LYS A 153 -10.03 -20.00 14.10
CA LYS A 153 -11.46 -19.92 14.46
C LYS A 153 -12.40 -20.07 13.26
N GLY A 154 -11.89 -20.51 12.10
CA GLY A 154 -12.68 -20.87 10.94
C GLY A 154 -13.05 -19.72 10.00
N PHE A 155 -12.56 -18.49 10.20
CA PHE A 155 -12.81 -17.40 9.25
C PHE A 155 -12.05 -17.67 7.95
N LYS A 156 -12.70 -17.48 6.82
CA LYS A 156 -12.06 -17.56 5.52
C LYS A 156 -11.17 -16.36 5.31
N VAL A 157 -9.96 -16.59 4.81
CA VAL A 157 -8.99 -15.58 4.44
C VAL A 157 -8.61 -15.77 2.98
N THR A 158 -8.73 -14.71 2.19
CA THR A 158 -8.16 -14.64 0.84
C THR A 158 -6.99 -13.69 0.88
N TRP A 159 -5.81 -14.12 0.45
CA TRP A 159 -4.61 -13.31 0.52
C TRP A 159 -3.83 -13.33 -0.79
N ILE A 160 -2.98 -12.34 -0.98
CA ILE A 160 -2.14 -12.15 -2.17
C ILE A 160 -0.75 -11.66 -1.78
N GLU A 161 0.25 -12.09 -2.50
CA GLU A 161 1.61 -11.60 -2.45
C GLU A 161 2.03 -11.08 -3.83
N VAL A 162 2.55 -9.85 -3.86
CA VAL A 162 3.02 -9.23 -5.10
C VAL A 162 4.37 -8.59 -4.85
N ALA A 163 5.40 -9.04 -5.56
CA ALA A 163 6.70 -8.40 -5.61
C ALA A 163 6.84 -7.59 -6.91
N GLY A 164 7.50 -6.44 -6.84
CA GLY A 164 7.69 -5.57 -8.00
C GLY A 164 7.91 -4.11 -7.64
N THR A 165 7.32 -3.21 -8.42
CA THR A 165 7.34 -1.77 -8.15
C THR A 165 6.00 -1.35 -7.55
N LEU A 166 6.01 -0.73 -6.37
CA LEU A 166 4.82 -0.12 -5.78
C LEU A 166 4.58 1.23 -6.44
N LYS A 167 3.41 1.38 -7.06
CA LYS A 167 3.02 2.59 -7.80
C LYS A 167 2.63 3.72 -6.84
N PRO A 168 2.78 4.98 -7.25
CA PRO A 168 2.30 6.12 -6.47
C PRO A 168 0.77 6.06 -6.32
N SER A 169 0.29 6.55 -5.20
CA SER A 169 -1.14 6.63 -4.92
C SER A 169 -1.62 8.08 -4.93
N SER A 170 -2.53 8.40 -5.82
CA SER A 170 -3.19 9.72 -5.89
C SER A 170 -4.16 9.98 -4.73
N MET A 171 -4.52 8.94 -3.96
CA MET A 171 -5.50 9.04 -2.85
C MET A 171 -4.84 9.17 -1.47
N GLY A 172 -3.54 9.46 -1.40
CA GLY A 172 -2.84 9.66 -0.12
C GLY A 172 -2.63 8.39 0.73
N MET A 173 -3.02 7.21 0.23
CA MET A 173 -2.88 5.93 0.93
C MET A 173 -1.71 5.08 0.43
N GLY A 174 -0.75 5.68 -0.23
CA GLY A 174 0.45 5.05 -0.79
C GLY A 174 1.59 6.04 -0.94
N PRO A 175 2.72 5.62 -1.52
CA PRO A 175 3.87 6.49 -1.71
C PRO A 175 3.56 7.62 -2.71
N ALA A 176 4.29 8.73 -2.58
CA ALA A 176 4.20 9.86 -3.51
C ALA A 176 4.91 9.58 -4.85
N ALA A 177 5.85 8.63 -4.86
CA ALA A 177 6.61 8.22 -6.03
C ALA A 177 6.68 6.70 -6.13
N GLU A 178 7.03 6.19 -7.31
CA GLU A 178 7.29 4.76 -7.51
C GLU A 178 8.37 4.24 -6.58
N GLN A 179 8.16 3.05 -6.04
CA GLN A 179 9.12 2.36 -5.18
C GLN A 179 9.47 0.99 -5.80
N PRO A 180 10.51 0.93 -6.63
CA PRO A 180 11.03 -0.33 -7.16
C PRO A 180 11.55 -1.25 -6.04
N GLY A 181 11.58 -2.55 -6.27
CA GLY A 181 12.06 -3.51 -5.28
C GLY A 181 11.18 -3.58 -4.05
N SER A 182 9.88 -3.41 -4.21
CA SER A 182 8.87 -3.48 -3.17
C SER A 182 8.12 -4.80 -3.19
N ARG A 183 7.50 -5.12 -2.06
CA ARG A 183 6.56 -6.23 -1.92
C ARG A 183 5.31 -5.78 -1.17
N LEU A 184 4.19 -6.36 -1.57
CA LEU A 184 2.90 -6.21 -0.92
C LEU A 184 2.40 -7.59 -0.48
N LEU A 185 1.98 -7.70 0.77
CA LEU A 185 1.14 -8.78 1.29
C LEU A 185 -0.22 -8.16 1.63
N GLY A 186 -1.26 -8.66 1.02
CA GLY A 186 -2.63 -8.21 1.26
C GLY A 186 -3.52 -9.39 1.63
N ALA A 187 -4.42 -9.22 2.60
CA ALA A 187 -5.37 -10.25 2.96
C ALA A 187 -6.74 -9.66 3.32
N VAL A 188 -7.79 -10.35 2.91
CA VAL A 188 -9.16 -10.09 3.32
C VAL A 188 -9.62 -11.23 4.22
N VAL A 189 -10.01 -10.90 5.44
CA VAL A 189 -10.59 -11.84 6.41
C VAL A 189 -12.10 -11.64 6.44
N GLU A 190 -12.85 -12.67 6.11
CA GLU A 190 -14.31 -12.66 6.16
C GLU A 190 -14.74 -13.02 7.60
N GLY A 191 -14.79 -12.01 8.46
CA GLY A 191 -15.07 -12.13 9.88
C GLY A 191 -16.39 -11.47 10.32
N PRO A 192 -16.63 -11.38 11.62
CA PRO A 192 -17.86 -10.79 12.15
C PRO A 192 -17.97 -9.30 11.77
N GLY A 193 -19.15 -8.91 11.37
CA GLY A 193 -19.47 -7.51 11.02
C GLY A 193 -19.02 -7.09 9.62
N GLY A 194 -18.34 -7.94 8.85
CA GLY A 194 -17.92 -7.64 7.48
C GLY A 194 -16.46 -8.03 7.17
N PRO A 195 -15.94 -7.64 6.01
CA PRO A 195 -14.57 -7.94 5.63
C PRO A 195 -13.55 -7.03 6.34
N TRP A 196 -12.45 -7.62 6.72
CA TRP A 196 -11.30 -6.98 7.37
C TRP A 196 -10.11 -7.03 6.42
N PHE A 197 -9.44 -5.90 6.22
CA PHE A 197 -8.38 -5.75 5.23
C PHE A 197 -7.04 -5.58 5.93
N PHE A 198 -6.15 -6.53 5.74
CA PHE A 198 -4.79 -6.54 6.28
C PHE A 198 -3.82 -6.24 5.14
N LYS A 199 -2.93 -5.27 5.30
CA LYS A 199 -1.97 -4.90 4.26
C LYS A 199 -0.60 -4.65 4.87
N ALA A 200 0.43 -5.32 4.34
CA ALA A 200 1.83 -5.02 4.61
C ALA A 200 2.52 -4.64 3.31
N THR A 201 3.29 -3.54 3.32
CA THR A 201 4.04 -3.06 2.15
C THR A 201 5.40 -2.53 2.59
N GLY A 202 6.38 -2.63 1.70
CA GLY A 202 7.71 -2.09 1.95
C GLY A 202 8.76 -2.73 1.05
N PRO A 203 10.06 -2.53 1.36
CA PRO A 203 11.14 -3.13 0.60
C PRO A 203 11.00 -4.65 0.53
N ASP A 204 11.28 -5.20 -0.65
CA ASP A 204 11.11 -6.63 -0.95
C ASP A 204 11.81 -7.52 0.08
N ALA A 205 13.09 -7.25 0.40
CA ALA A 205 13.86 -8.03 1.36
C ALA A 205 13.25 -8.02 2.77
N THR A 206 12.63 -6.90 3.18
CA THR A 206 11.95 -6.80 4.48
C THR A 206 10.66 -7.59 4.49
N ILE A 207 9.78 -7.35 3.53
CA ILE A 207 8.43 -7.96 3.53
C ILE A 207 8.51 -9.45 3.20
N ALA A 208 9.40 -9.89 2.31
CA ALA A 208 9.63 -11.31 2.04
C ALA A 208 10.02 -12.08 3.32
N GLY A 209 10.91 -11.52 4.14
CA GLY A 209 11.32 -12.10 5.41
C GLY A 209 10.20 -12.16 6.47
N GLN A 210 9.11 -11.43 6.28
CA GLN A 210 7.98 -11.38 7.22
C GLN A 210 6.75 -12.17 6.74
N ARG A 211 6.83 -12.82 5.58
CA ARG A 211 5.72 -13.59 5.00
C ARG A 211 5.11 -14.59 5.99
N GLU A 212 5.92 -15.42 6.62
CA GLU A 212 5.44 -16.44 7.56
C GLU A 212 4.86 -15.81 8.84
N ALA A 213 5.45 -14.72 9.33
CA ALA A 213 4.92 -13.98 10.46
C ALA A 213 3.55 -13.37 10.13
N PHE A 214 3.38 -12.80 8.91
CA PHE A 214 2.10 -12.30 8.43
C PHE A 214 1.04 -13.41 8.34
N LEU A 215 1.37 -14.56 7.77
CA LEU A 215 0.44 -15.69 7.68
C LEU A 215 0.07 -16.26 9.05
N THR A 216 1.02 -16.29 9.98
CA THR A 216 0.78 -16.72 11.37
C THR A 216 -0.18 -15.75 12.07
N MET A 217 0.03 -14.45 11.90
CA MET A 217 -0.89 -13.42 12.40
C MET A 217 -2.30 -13.60 11.82
N LEU A 218 -2.45 -13.82 10.52
CA LEU A 218 -3.76 -14.07 9.91
C LEU A 218 -4.46 -15.31 10.49
N LYS A 219 -3.72 -16.38 10.74
CA LYS A 219 -4.26 -17.59 11.39
C LYS A 219 -4.72 -17.34 12.82
N SER A 220 -4.17 -16.35 13.52
CA SER A 220 -4.53 -15.99 14.89
C SER A 220 -5.81 -15.18 15.00
N VAL A 221 -6.35 -14.67 13.88
CA VAL A 221 -7.56 -13.84 13.88
C VAL A 221 -8.75 -14.60 14.46
N ARG A 222 -9.42 -13.96 15.41
CA ARG A 222 -10.55 -14.48 16.18
C ARG A 222 -11.58 -13.39 16.45
N ALA A 223 -12.81 -13.76 16.73
CA ALA A 223 -13.79 -12.81 17.23
C ALA A 223 -13.32 -12.28 18.60
N LYS A 224 -13.50 -10.98 18.83
CA LYS A 224 -13.24 -10.37 20.13
C LYS A 224 -14.20 -10.94 21.15
N ALA A 225 -13.69 -11.31 22.32
CA ALA A 225 -14.54 -11.69 23.44
C ALA A 225 -15.39 -10.49 23.88
N SER A 226 -16.68 -10.72 24.02
CA SER A 226 -17.65 -9.72 24.51
C SER A 226 -17.52 -9.53 26.01
#